data_1edf7ab6241e63a1a53878a7e1ec5a4b
#
_entry.id   1edf7ab6241e63a1a53878a7e1ec5a4b
#
_cell.length_a   1.000
_cell.length_b   1.000
_cell.length_c   1.000
_cell.angle_alpha   90.00
_cell.angle_beta   90.00
_cell.angle_gamma   90.00
#
_symmetry.space_group_name_H-M   'P 1'
#
loop_
_entity.id
_entity.type
_entity.pdbx_description
1 polymer ?
#
loop_
_entity_poly.entity_id
_entity_poly.type
_entity_poly.pdbx_seq_one_letter_code
_entity_poly.pdbx_strand_id
1 'polypeptide(L)'
;IFMVDMKKKGISKTLIEVAFPVPETQWQLFFDNVELTEADVLGEVGKGFNILFDTLNPERIILSGLCTGVGRFALKKAVAYANDRKVFNNTPIGAYQGVQHPLAIARCEIEMASLMALKAAWAFDQGLPAGEFSNIAKYAGAEAGIHAVDAAIQTHGGNGFTKEYGIYDLYGLVRLLR
;
A
#
# COMPACT_ATOMS: atom_id res chain seq x y z
N ILE A 1 -13.02 8.32 21.21
CA ILE A 1 -13.50 8.11 19.83
C ILE A 1 -15.02 8.02 19.85
N PHE A 2 -15.68 8.48 18.78
CA PHE A 2 -17.12 8.33 18.60
C PHE A 2 -17.42 7.41 17.43
N MET A 3 -18.41 6.54 17.60
CA MET A 3 -19.03 5.79 16.50
C MET A 3 -20.31 6.50 16.10
N VAL A 4 -20.31 7.13 14.94
CA VAL A 4 -21.40 8.02 14.50
C VAL A 4 -22.17 7.37 13.35
N ASP A 5 -23.49 7.18 13.54
CA ASP A 5 -24.35 6.77 12.42
C ASP A 5 -24.42 7.92 11.40
N MET A 6 -23.95 7.64 10.18
CA MET A 6 -23.92 8.60 9.07
C MET A 6 -25.31 9.04 8.57
N LYS A 7 -26.39 8.49 9.13
CA LYS A 7 -27.78 8.90 8.90
C LYS A 7 -28.29 9.94 9.89
N LYS A 8 -27.50 10.27 10.94
CA LYS A 8 -27.90 11.28 11.93
C LYS A 8 -28.14 12.63 11.24
N LYS A 9 -29.11 13.37 11.78
CA LYS A 9 -29.40 14.76 11.35
C LYS A 9 -28.15 15.62 11.62
N GLY A 10 -27.87 16.53 10.69
CA GLY A 10 -26.70 17.42 10.78
C GLY A 10 -25.46 16.86 10.07
N ILE A 11 -25.53 15.67 9.46
CA ILE A 11 -24.44 15.13 8.67
C ILE A 11 -24.77 15.28 7.18
N SER A 12 -23.90 15.96 6.46
CA SER A 12 -23.93 15.99 4.99
C SER A 12 -22.64 15.44 4.42
N LYS A 13 -22.71 14.85 3.23
CA LYS A 13 -21.57 14.20 2.57
C LYS A 13 -21.55 14.52 1.08
N THR A 14 -20.35 14.78 0.54
CA THR A 14 -20.11 15.00 -0.88
C THR A 14 -19.06 13.99 -1.36
N LEU A 15 -19.36 13.29 -2.45
CA LEU A 15 -18.42 12.32 -3.05
C LEU A 15 -17.19 13.06 -3.57
N ILE A 16 -16.01 12.53 -3.24
CA ILE A 16 -14.75 12.96 -3.84
C ILE A 16 -14.39 11.94 -4.92
N GLU A 17 -14.32 12.38 -6.17
CA GLU A 17 -13.86 11.54 -7.27
C GLU A 17 -12.35 11.39 -7.19
N VAL A 18 -11.87 10.14 -7.20
CA VAL A 18 -10.44 9.80 -7.14
C VAL A 18 -9.95 9.29 -8.49
N ALA A 19 -8.70 9.59 -8.82
CA ALA A 19 -8.12 9.31 -10.14
C ALA A 19 -7.64 7.88 -10.34
N PHE A 20 -7.67 7.03 -9.30
CA PHE A 20 -7.17 5.65 -9.38
C PHE A 20 -8.28 4.63 -9.05
N PRO A 21 -8.22 3.42 -9.63
CA PRO A 21 -9.28 2.43 -9.50
C PRO A 21 -9.19 1.73 -8.14
N VAL A 22 -9.90 2.24 -7.15
CA VAL A 22 -10.11 1.56 -5.87
C VAL A 22 -11.62 1.42 -5.63
N PRO A 23 -12.05 0.32 -4.99
CA PRO A 23 -13.47 0.11 -4.73
C PRO A 23 -14.02 1.05 -3.64
N GLU A 24 -13.15 1.57 -2.78
CA GLU A 24 -13.52 2.45 -1.68
C GLU A 24 -13.81 3.86 -2.20
N THR A 25 -14.99 4.38 -1.84
CA THR A 25 -15.38 5.75 -2.13
C THR A 25 -14.86 6.71 -1.05
N GLN A 26 -14.38 7.86 -1.48
CA GLN A 26 -13.93 8.94 -0.60
C GLN A 26 -15.02 10.01 -0.49
N TRP A 27 -15.21 10.53 0.73
CA TRP A 27 -16.28 11.49 1.00
C TRP A 27 -15.75 12.66 1.82
N GLN A 28 -16.14 13.85 1.43
CA GLN A 28 -16.04 15.02 2.30
C GLN A 28 -17.27 15.03 3.21
N LEU A 29 -17.04 15.10 4.51
CA LEU A 29 -18.10 15.08 5.53
C LEU A 29 -18.19 16.43 6.21
N PHE A 30 -19.42 16.88 6.45
CA PHE A 30 -19.72 18.06 7.23
C PHE A 30 -20.64 17.67 8.38
N PHE A 31 -20.31 18.15 9.58
CA PHE A 31 -21.05 17.91 10.81
C PHE A 31 -21.56 19.27 11.32
N ASP A 32 -22.88 19.43 11.39
CA ASP A 32 -23.55 20.63 11.89
C ASP A 32 -24.49 20.26 13.04
N ASN A 33 -24.13 20.63 14.26
CA ASN A 33 -24.91 20.38 15.47
C ASN A 33 -25.36 18.90 15.60
N VAL A 34 -24.49 17.96 15.32
CA VAL A 34 -24.75 16.52 15.46
C VAL A 34 -24.74 16.14 16.93
N GLU A 35 -25.89 15.70 17.43
CA GLU A 35 -26.03 15.28 18.82
C GLU A 35 -25.50 13.85 18.99
N LEU A 36 -24.60 13.66 19.97
CA LEU A 36 -24.04 12.39 20.37
C LEU A 36 -24.33 12.14 21.83
N THR A 37 -24.41 10.88 22.21
CA THR A 37 -24.66 10.42 23.59
C THR A 37 -23.47 9.57 24.08
N GLU A 38 -23.49 9.19 25.33
CA GLU A 38 -22.50 8.27 25.89
C GLU A 38 -22.48 6.91 25.17
N ALA A 39 -23.61 6.48 24.61
CA ALA A 39 -23.70 5.25 23.84
C ALA A 39 -22.93 5.32 22.49
N ASP A 40 -22.65 6.50 21.98
CA ASP A 40 -21.85 6.72 20.77
C ASP A 40 -20.34 6.73 21.09
N VAL A 41 -19.93 6.69 22.37
CA VAL A 41 -18.52 6.73 22.78
C VAL A 41 -17.90 5.33 22.72
N LEU A 42 -16.81 5.19 21.99
CA LEU A 42 -16.00 3.99 21.99
C LEU A 42 -14.89 4.12 23.03
N GLY A 43 -14.97 3.28 24.08
CA GLY A 43 -14.03 3.26 25.19
C GLY A 43 -14.23 4.38 26.19
N GLU A 44 -13.16 4.79 26.87
CA GLU A 44 -13.19 5.80 27.94
C GLU A 44 -12.96 7.21 27.39
N VAL A 45 -13.71 8.18 27.90
CA VAL A 45 -13.52 9.59 27.55
C VAL A 45 -12.10 10.04 27.92
N GLY A 46 -11.41 10.69 26.96
CA GLY A 46 -10.01 11.12 27.09
C GLY A 46 -8.97 10.06 26.71
N LYS A 47 -9.34 8.77 26.53
CA LYS A 47 -8.40 7.69 26.16
C LYS A 47 -8.55 7.16 24.71
N GLY A 48 -9.29 7.84 23.87
CA GLY A 48 -9.57 7.39 22.49
C GLY A 48 -8.34 7.20 21.64
N PHE A 49 -7.26 7.94 21.89
CA PHE A 49 -6.01 7.83 21.13
C PHE A 49 -5.34 6.46 21.31
N ASN A 50 -5.40 5.87 22.50
CA ASN A 50 -4.84 4.55 22.75
C ASN A 50 -5.62 3.47 21.99
N ILE A 51 -6.95 3.56 21.97
CA ILE A 51 -7.83 2.63 21.24
C ILE A 51 -7.55 2.68 19.72
N LEU A 52 -7.22 3.86 19.20
CA LEU A 52 -6.89 4.03 17.78
C LEU A 52 -5.71 3.15 17.36
N PHE A 53 -4.67 3.02 18.20
CA PHE A 53 -3.51 2.21 17.88
C PHE A 53 -3.78 0.71 17.86
N ASP A 54 -4.76 0.21 18.59
CA ASP A 54 -5.17 -1.18 18.53
C ASP A 54 -5.68 -1.56 17.14
N THR A 55 -6.26 -0.60 16.41
CA THR A 55 -6.72 -0.77 15.03
C THR A 55 -5.65 -0.42 14.01
N LEU A 56 -4.90 0.66 14.22
CA LEU A 56 -3.92 1.15 13.26
C LEU A 56 -2.69 0.24 13.11
N ASN A 57 -2.28 -0.48 14.16
CA ASN A 57 -1.14 -1.37 14.06
C ASN A 57 -1.39 -2.55 13.10
N PRO A 58 -2.47 -3.35 13.22
CA PRO A 58 -2.78 -4.39 12.24
C PRO A 58 -3.05 -3.83 10.84
N GLU A 59 -3.68 -2.64 10.72
CA GLU A 59 -3.87 -1.99 9.43
C GLU A 59 -2.53 -1.70 8.73
N ARG A 60 -1.55 -1.12 9.44
CA ARG A 60 -0.20 -0.86 8.89
C ARG A 60 0.51 -2.12 8.44
N ILE A 61 0.34 -3.22 9.19
CA ILE A 61 0.91 -4.53 8.84
C ILE A 61 0.29 -5.04 7.53
N ILE A 62 -1.03 -5.00 7.41
CA ILE A 62 -1.76 -5.45 6.20
C ILE A 62 -1.37 -4.60 5.00
N LEU A 63 -1.29 -3.27 5.15
CA LEU A 63 -0.89 -2.37 4.06
C LEU A 63 0.56 -2.62 3.60
N SER A 64 1.47 -2.97 4.50
CA SER A 64 2.82 -3.41 4.13
C SER A 64 2.77 -4.69 3.28
N GLY A 65 1.96 -5.66 3.67
CA GLY A 65 1.72 -6.89 2.91
C GLY A 65 1.16 -6.62 1.52
N LEU A 66 0.20 -5.70 1.40
CA LEU A 66 -0.38 -5.28 0.13
C LEU A 66 0.70 -4.67 -0.79
N CYS A 67 1.48 -3.70 -0.29
CA CYS A 67 2.53 -3.05 -1.07
C CYS A 67 3.60 -4.03 -1.56
N THR A 68 4.07 -4.93 -0.69
CA THR A 68 5.06 -5.96 -1.07
C THR A 68 4.48 -6.98 -2.03
N GLY A 69 3.20 -7.34 -1.91
CA GLY A 69 2.47 -8.20 -2.85
C GLY A 69 2.37 -7.58 -4.24
N VAL A 70 1.99 -6.32 -4.34
CA VAL A 70 1.94 -5.56 -5.60
C VAL A 70 3.34 -5.47 -6.21
N GLY A 71 4.36 -5.18 -5.40
CA GLY A 71 5.75 -5.13 -5.85
C GLY A 71 6.23 -6.47 -6.41
N ARG A 72 5.94 -7.60 -5.75
CA ARG A 72 6.26 -8.95 -6.27
C ARG A 72 5.58 -9.23 -7.60
N PHE A 73 4.32 -8.83 -7.74
CA PHE A 73 3.59 -8.99 -8.98
C PHE A 73 4.21 -8.18 -10.12
N ALA A 74 4.55 -6.90 -9.86
CA ALA A 74 5.21 -6.03 -10.83
C ALA A 74 6.57 -6.59 -11.27
N LEU A 75 7.41 -7.04 -10.31
CA LEU A 75 8.70 -7.67 -10.60
C LEU A 75 8.56 -8.95 -11.42
N LYS A 76 7.57 -9.81 -11.11
CA LYS A 76 7.32 -11.02 -11.90
C LYS A 76 7.04 -10.67 -13.36
N LYS A 77 6.21 -9.67 -13.62
CA LYS A 77 5.95 -9.19 -14.99
C LYS A 77 7.18 -8.61 -15.65
N ALA A 78 7.96 -7.79 -14.92
CA ALA A 78 9.17 -7.17 -15.44
C ALA A 78 10.24 -8.20 -15.83
N VAL A 79 10.46 -9.21 -14.98
CA VAL A 79 11.41 -10.30 -15.28
C VAL A 79 10.97 -11.12 -16.50
N ALA A 80 9.69 -11.45 -16.62
CA ALA A 80 9.16 -12.14 -17.79
C ALA A 80 9.39 -11.32 -19.06
N TYR A 81 9.04 -10.03 -19.04
CA TYR A 81 9.26 -9.12 -20.16
C TYR A 81 10.74 -8.96 -20.50
N ALA A 82 11.61 -8.84 -19.51
CA ALA A 82 13.05 -8.69 -19.72
C ALA A 82 13.69 -9.93 -20.39
N ASN A 83 13.15 -11.11 -20.14
CA ASN A 83 13.60 -12.35 -20.77
C ASN A 83 13.06 -12.53 -22.20
N ASP A 84 11.87 -12.00 -22.48
CA ASP A 84 11.21 -12.14 -23.78
C ASP A 84 11.61 -11.03 -24.76
N ARG A 85 11.69 -9.78 -24.30
CA ARG A 85 12.04 -8.62 -25.13
C ARG A 85 13.49 -8.67 -25.57
N LYS A 86 13.73 -8.74 -26.87
CA LYS A 86 15.06 -8.82 -27.47
C LYS A 86 15.42 -7.53 -28.21
N VAL A 87 16.68 -7.15 -28.08
CA VAL A 87 17.31 -6.01 -28.76
C VAL A 87 18.72 -6.44 -29.26
N PHE A 88 19.37 -5.66 -30.05
CA PHE A 88 20.76 -5.86 -30.50
C PHE A 88 21.16 -7.35 -30.65
N ASN A 89 21.26 -7.83 -31.88
CA ASN A 89 21.62 -9.22 -32.18
C ASN A 89 20.76 -10.29 -31.49
N ASN A 90 19.46 -10.00 -31.31
CA ASN A 90 18.49 -10.92 -30.70
C ASN A 90 18.77 -11.27 -29.21
N THR A 91 19.43 -10.37 -28.49
CA THR A 91 19.75 -10.53 -27.06
C THR A 91 18.58 -10.07 -26.18
N PRO A 92 18.10 -10.87 -25.19
CA PRO A 92 17.11 -10.43 -24.22
C PRO A 92 17.61 -9.21 -23.44
N ILE A 93 16.73 -8.24 -23.16
CA ILE A 93 17.13 -7.06 -22.37
C ILE A 93 17.54 -7.43 -20.95
N GLY A 94 17.06 -8.55 -20.41
CA GLY A 94 17.48 -9.09 -19.12
C GLY A 94 18.95 -9.52 -19.06
N ALA A 95 19.67 -9.59 -20.18
CA ALA A 95 21.11 -9.84 -20.18
C ALA A 95 21.95 -8.61 -19.77
N TYR A 96 21.35 -7.42 -19.74
CA TYR A 96 22.06 -6.18 -19.44
C TYR A 96 21.94 -5.80 -17.97
N GLN A 97 23.07 -5.47 -17.34
CA GLN A 97 23.11 -5.10 -15.91
C GLN A 97 22.27 -3.86 -15.59
N GLY A 98 22.12 -2.93 -16.56
CA GLY A 98 21.22 -1.77 -16.41
C GLY A 98 19.75 -2.12 -16.18
N VAL A 99 19.32 -3.32 -16.59
CA VAL A 99 17.99 -3.89 -16.34
C VAL A 99 18.00 -4.78 -15.09
N GLN A 100 19.05 -5.57 -14.91
CA GLN A 100 19.15 -6.55 -13.81
C GLN A 100 19.22 -5.86 -12.43
N HIS A 101 20.09 -4.86 -12.27
CA HIS A 101 20.36 -4.25 -10.96
C HIS A 101 19.14 -3.60 -10.33
N PRO A 102 18.35 -2.74 -11.03
CA PRO A 102 17.14 -2.18 -10.45
C PRO A 102 16.13 -3.24 -10.00
N LEU A 103 15.93 -4.29 -10.77
CA LEU A 103 15.03 -5.40 -10.43
C LEU A 103 15.53 -6.21 -9.22
N ALA A 104 16.85 -6.45 -9.15
CA ALA A 104 17.46 -7.14 -8.01
C ALA A 104 17.37 -6.32 -6.72
N ILE A 105 17.64 -5.02 -6.78
CA ILE A 105 17.51 -4.11 -5.62
C ILE A 105 16.07 -4.11 -5.13
N ALA A 106 15.10 -3.89 -6.01
CA ALA A 106 13.69 -3.91 -5.65
C ALA A 106 13.25 -5.25 -5.03
N ARG A 107 13.80 -6.39 -5.51
CA ARG A 107 13.55 -7.70 -4.91
C ARG A 107 14.08 -7.79 -3.48
N CYS A 108 15.30 -7.32 -3.23
CA CYS A 108 15.87 -7.29 -1.88
C CYS A 108 15.04 -6.44 -0.92
N GLU A 109 14.63 -5.25 -1.36
CA GLU A 109 13.80 -4.35 -0.56
C GLU A 109 12.45 -4.99 -0.18
N ILE A 110 11.78 -5.65 -1.14
CA ILE A 110 10.53 -6.37 -0.89
C ILE A 110 10.72 -7.50 0.14
N GLU A 111 11.81 -8.28 0.05
CA GLU A 111 12.03 -9.36 1.01
C GLU A 111 12.30 -8.81 2.41
N MET A 112 13.12 -7.75 2.54
CA MET A 112 13.37 -7.09 3.83
C MET A 112 12.09 -6.51 4.43
N ALA A 113 11.28 -5.81 3.62
CA ALA A 113 10.00 -5.25 4.06
C ALA A 113 9.00 -6.34 4.49
N SER A 114 8.95 -7.45 3.75
CA SER A 114 8.10 -8.60 4.08
C SER A 114 8.49 -9.25 5.40
N LEU A 115 9.78 -9.42 5.66
CA LEU A 115 10.27 -9.95 6.95
C LEU A 115 9.92 -9.03 8.11
N MET A 116 9.99 -7.71 7.91
CA MET A 116 9.56 -6.74 8.92
C MET A 116 8.05 -6.80 9.17
N ALA A 117 7.24 -6.95 8.13
CA ALA A 117 5.79 -7.13 8.26
C ALA A 117 5.44 -8.41 9.04
N LEU A 118 6.13 -9.52 8.77
CA LEU A 118 5.97 -10.77 9.51
C LEU A 118 6.38 -10.63 10.98
N LYS A 119 7.48 -9.92 11.27
CA LYS A 119 7.90 -9.62 12.64
C LYS A 119 6.84 -8.79 13.37
N ALA A 120 6.30 -7.77 12.72
CA ALA A 120 5.24 -6.92 13.30
C ALA A 120 3.97 -7.73 13.57
N ALA A 121 3.54 -8.56 12.63
CA ALA A 121 2.39 -9.46 12.79
C ALA A 121 2.58 -10.43 13.95
N TRP A 122 3.75 -11.09 14.01
CA TRP A 122 4.07 -11.99 15.11
C TRP A 122 4.02 -11.29 16.47
N ALA A 123 4.62 -10.09 16.59
CA ALA A 123 4.59 -9.33 17.84
C ALA A 123 3.16 -8.96 18.25
N PHE A 124 2.34 -8.55 17.29
CA PHE A 124 0.92 -8.24 17.50
C PHE A 124 0.15 -9.47 17.99
N ASP A 125 0.31 -10.63 17.33
CA ASP A 125 -0.37 -11.89 17.68
C ASP A 125 0.03 -12.40 19.08
N GLN A 126 1.27 -12.10 19.53
CA GLN A 126 1.75 -12.43 20.87
C GLN A 126 1.36 -11.40 21.94
N GLY A 127 0.61 -10.36 21.61
CA GLY A 127 0.27 -9.28 22.54
C GLY A 127 1.48 -8.43 22.99
N LEU A 128 2.58 -8.46 22.21
CA LEU A 128 3.78 -7.66 22.48
C LEU A 128 3.61 -6.24 21.88
N PRO A 129 4.39 -5.24 22.34
CA PRO A 129 4.39 -3.91 21.74
C PRO A 129 4.78 -3.95 20.26
N ALA A 130 3.78 -3.87 19.36
CA ALA A 130 3.97 -4.00 17.93
C ALA A 130 4.07 -2.64 17.19
N GLY A 131 3.86 -1.51 17.87
CA GLY A 131 3.73 -0.20 17.24
C GLY A 131 4.95 0.23 16.42
N GLU A 132 6.16 0.07 16.97
CA GLU A 132 7.40 0.37 16.26
C GLU A 132 7.55 -0.48 15.00
N PHE A 133 7.38 -1.80 15.14
CA PHE A 133 7.52 -2.74 14.01
C PHE A 133 6.47 -2.51 12.94
N SER A 134 5.23 -2.18 13.32
CA SER A 134 4.15 -1.84 12.39
C SER A 134 4.45 -0.58 11.58
N ASN A 135 5.02 0.45 12.23
CA ASN A 135 5.45 1.67 11.55
C ASN A 135 6.59 1.41 10.56
N ILE A 136 7.62 0.66 10.98
CA ILE A 136 8.75 0.31 10.11
C ILE A 136 8.26 -0.55 8.94
N ALA A 137 7.40 -1.54 9.20
CA ALA A 137 6.85 -2.40 8.17
C ALA A 137 6.07 -1.61 7.11
N LYS A 138 5.18 -0.70 7.55
CA LYS A 138 4.37 0.14 6.65
C LYS A 138 5.26 1.03 5.79
N TYR A 139 6.23 1.70 6.38
CA TYR A 139 7.18 2.54 5.65
C TYR A 139 7.97 1.72 4.63
N ALA A 140 8.65 0.65 5.08
CA ALA A 140 9.49 -0.17 4.22
C ALA A 140 8.69 -0.84 3.09
N GLY A 141 7.47 -1.34 3.39
CA GLY A 141 6.60 -1.96 2.41
C GLY A 141 6.15 -1.00 1.32
N ALA A 142 5.79 0.23 1.69
CA ALA A 142 5.36 1.25 0.72
C ALA A 142 6.53 1.68 -0.20
N GLU A 143 7.71 1.95 0.36
CA GLU A 143 8.90 2.29 -0.42
C GLU A 143 9.30 1.15 -1.38
N ALA A 144 9.39 -0.08 -0.87
CA ALA A 144 9.73 -1.26 -1.67
C ALA A 144 8.71 -1.51 -2.80
N GLY A 145 7.42 -1.34 -2.51
CA GLY A 145 6.35 -1.46 -3.51
C GLY A 145 6.49 -0.43 -4.63
N ILE A 146 6.72 0.84 -4.29
CA ILE A 146 6.93 1.93 -5.27
C ILE A 146 8.16 1.64 -6.13
N HIS A 147 9.31 1.32 -5.52
CA HIS A 147 10.55 1.04 -6.25
C HIS A 147 10.39 -0.14 -7.21
N ALA A 148 9.68 -1.19 -6.78
CA ALA A 148 9.42 -2.35 -7.63
C ALA A 148 8.52 -2.05 -8.82
N VAL A 149 7.46 -1.25 -8.63
CA VAL A 149 6.57 -0.84 -9.72
C VAL A 149 7.28 0.10 -10.67
N ASP A 150 8.06 1.06 -10.16
CA ASP A 150 8.86 1.99 -10.98
C ASP A 150 9.89 1.23 -11.83
N ALA A 151 10.65 0.31 -11.23
CA ALA A 151 11.58 -0.55 -11.95
C ALA A 151 10.90 -1.41 -13.02
N ALA A 152 9.67 -1.87 -12.74
CA ALA A 152 8.88 -2.63 -13.70
C ALA A 152 8.42 -1.76 -14.89
N ILE A 153 7.93 -0.53 -14.63
CA ILE A 153 7.57 0.44 -15.68
C ILE A 153 8.80 0.73 -16.54
N GLN A 154 9.93 1.03 -15.93
CA GLN A 154 11.18 1.32 -16.63
C GLN A 154 11.63 0.14 -17.50
N THR A 155 11.53 -1.09 -17.01
CA THR A 155 11.88 -2.32 -17.75
C THR A 155 11.00 -2.50 -18.98
N HIS A 156 9.70 -2.19 -18.89
CA HIS A 156 8.77 -2.27 -20.03
C HIS A 156 8.92 -1.12 -21.02
N GLY A 157 9.59 -0.01 -20.62
CA GLY A 157 9.68 1.21 -21.44
C GLY A 157 8.29 1.75 -21.76
N GLY A 158 8.05 2.15 -23.01
CA GLY A 158 6.74 2.68 -23.43
C GLY A 158 5.56 1.71 -23.17
N ASN A 159 5.81 0.41 -23.21
CA ASN A 159 4.79 -0.61 -22.93
C ASN A 159 4.34 -0.61 -21.47
N GLY A 160 5.16 -0.11 -20.54
CA GLY A 160 4.79 0.03 -19.13
C GLY A 160 3.59 0.96 -18.87
N PHE A 161 3.28 1.83 -19.85
CA PHE A 161 2.16 2.77 -19.78
C PHE A 161 0.89 2.28 -20.49
N THR A 162 0.94 1.11 -21.14
CA THR A 162 -0.21 0.60 -21.89
C THR A 162 -1.16 -0.18 -20.98
N LYS A 163 -2.46 -0.12 -21.32
CA LYS A 163 -3.49 -0.90 -20.60
C LYS A 163 -3.27 -2.41 -20.75
N GLU A 164 -2.69 -2.87 -21.84
CA GLU A 164 -2.39 -4.27 -22.08
C GLU A 164 -1.49 -4.87 -21.00
N TYR A 165 -0.44 -4.15 -20.60
CA TYR A 165 0.47 -4.61 -19.55
C TYR A 165 -0.05 -4.31 -18.16
N GLY A 166 -0.82 -3.22 -17.96
CA GLY A 166 -1.46 -2.85 -16.70
C GLY A 166 -0.47 -2.58 -15.55
N ILE A 167 0.78 -2.19 -15.86
CA ILE A 167 1.80 -1.92 -14.84
C ILE A 167 1.58 -0.54 -14.21
N TYR A 168 1.22 0.45 -15.04
CA TYR A 168 1.05 1.83 -14.59
C TYR A 168 -0.06 1.97 -13.54
N ASP A 169 -1.13 1.18 -13.67
CA ASP A 169 -2.26 1.19 -12.71
C ASP A 169 -1.81 0.81 -11.29
N LEU A 170 -0.79 -0.04 -11.17
CA LEU A 170 -0.21 -0.44 -9.88
C LEU A 170 0.51 0.72 -9.19
N TYR A 171 1.03 1.69 -9.95
CA TYR A 171 1.75 2.84 -9.39
C TYR A 171 0.84 3.71 -8.53
N GLY A 172 -0.36 4.02 -9.01
CA GLY A 172 -1.36 4.78 -8.24
C GLY A 172 -1.67 4.13 -6.89
N LEU A 173 -1.85 2.81 -6.89
CA LEU A 173 -2.15 2.04 -5.68
C LEU A 173 -1.02 2.11 -4.65
N VAL A 174 0.22 1.76 -5.02
CA VAL A 174 1.34 1.79 -4.05
C VAL A 174 1.71 3.22 -3.63
N ARG A 175 1.51 4.21 -4.52
CA ARG A 175 1.77 5.62 -4.20
C ARG A 175 0.81 6.18 -3.17
N LEU A 176 -0.46 5.77 -3.22
CA LEU A 176 -1.45 6.13 -2.20
C LEU A 176 -1.02 5.67 -0.81
N LEU A 177 -0.42 4.48 -0.74
CA LEU A 177 -0.06 3.84 0.52
C LEU A 177 1.28 4.31 1.10
N ARG A 178 1.99 5.21 0.43
CA ARG A 178 3.22 5.84 0.94
C ARG A 178 2.91 6.95 1.95
#